data_81d43ac1e9dc12b317bc51bfa62b34c5
#
_entry.id   81d43ac1e9dc12b317bc51bfa62b34c5
#
_cell.length_a   1.000
_cell.length_b   1.000
_cell.length_c   1.000
_cell.angle_alpha   90.00
_cell.angle_beta   90.00
_cell.angle_gamma   90.00
#
_symmetry.space_group_name_H-M   'P 1'
#
loop_
_entity.id
_entity.type
_entity.pdbx_description
1 polymer ?
#
loop_
_entity_poly.entity_id
_entity_poly.type
_entity_poly.pdbx_seq_one_letter_code
_entity_poly.pdbx_strand_id
1 'polypeptide(L)'
;MMKNMILPIAFTALIASMTACSDETDPILTQKDWDGTATYFQSSDEHGFSMYYKPQVGFVGDPMPFYDPVAKDFKVMYLQDYRPNPEATYHPIFGVATKDGATYESLGELISCGGRDEQDAAIGTGGTIYNPADKLYYTFYTGNKFKPSSDQNAQVVMVATSPDFKTWTKNRTFYLKGDTYGYDKNDFRDPFLFQTEDGVYHMLIATRKNGKGHIVEFT
;
A
#
# COMPACT_ATOMS: atom_id res chain seq x y z
N MET A 1 23.80 -51.11 34.36
CA MET A 1 24.36 -49.78 34.28
C MET A 1 24.55 -49.41 32.82
N MET A 2 23.53 -48.84 32.16
CA MET A 2 23.61 -48.45 30.75
C MET A 2 23.95 -46.93 30.70
N LYS A 3 25.11 -46.59 30.14
CA LYS A 3 25.52 -45.21 29.89
C LYS A 3 24.82 -44.68 28.66
N ASN A 4 23.96 -43.65 28.82
CA ASN A 4 23.40 -42.89 27.75
C ASN A 4 24.49 -42.05 27.09
N MET A 5 24.79 -42.31 25.85
CA MET A 5 25.68 -41.52 25.01
C MET A 5 24.80 -40.52 24.23
N ILE A 6 24.82 -39.28 24.69
CA ILE A 6 24.17 -38.17 23.96
C ILE A 6 25.12 -37.70 22.88
N LEU A 7 24.70 -37.90 21.63
CA LEU A 7 25.41 -37.40 20.45
C LEU A 7 24.99 -35.94 20.23
N PRO A 8 25.89 -34.98 20.12
CA PRO A 8 25.50 -33.61 19.78
C PRO A 8 25.20 -33.52 18.29
N ILE A 9 23.97 -33.18 17.95
CA ILE A 9 23.58 -32.82 16.58
C ILE A 9 24.11 -31.41 16.32
N ALA A 10 25.16 -31.32 15.51
CA ALA A 10 25.64 -30.07 14.99
C ALA A 10 24.65 -29.53 13.96
N PHE A 11 23.92 -28.50 14.29
CA PHE A 11 23.13 -27.72 13.32
C PHE A 11 24.11 -26.87 12.50
N THR A 12 24.45 -27.34 11.31
CA THR A 12 25.12 -26.50 10.32
C THR A 12 24.07 -25.60 9.69
N ALA A 13 23.98 -24.36 10.14
CA ALA A 13 23.19 -23.34 9.48
C ALA A 13 23.79 -23.07 8.10
N LEU A 14 23.16 -23.58 7.06
CA LEU A 14 23.45 -23.22 5.68
C LEU A 14 22.92 -21.79 5.47
N ILE A 15 23.77 -20.79 5.64
CA ILE A 15 23.48 -19.41 5.21
C ILE A 15 23.58 -19.45 3.68
N ALA A 16 22.45 -19.69 3.02
CA ALA A 16 22.33 -19.36 1.61
C ALA A 16 22.40 -17.83 1.52
N SER A 17 23.55 -17.30 1.13
CA SER A 17 23.66 -15.93 0.66
C SER A 17 22.80 -15.83 -0.59
N MET A 18 21.59 -15.29 -0.47
CA MET A 18 20.86 -14.79 -1.61
C MET A 18 21.64 -13.58 -2.11
N THR A 19 22.55 -13.80 -3.02
CA THR A 19 22.99 -12.77 -3.95
C THR A 19 21.75 -12.45 -4.77
N ALA A 20 21.07 -11.35 -4.44
CA ALA A 20 20.16 -10.74 -5.38
C ALA A 20 21.01 -10.50 -6.65
N CYS A 21 20.68 -11.21 -7.72
CA CYS A 21 21.17 -10.87 -9.04
C CYS A 21 20.58 -9.47 -9.32
N SER A 22 21.36 -8.43 -9.03
CA SER A 22 21.19 -7.16 -9.68
C SER A 22 21.65 -7.36 -11.10
N ASP A 23 20.70 -7.49 -12.02
CA ASP A 23 21.01 -7.44 -13.44
C ASP A 23 21.53 -6.01 -13.69
N GLU A 24 22.85 -5.85 -13.84
CA GLU A 24 23.50 -4.55 -14.03
C GLU A 24 23.11 -3.86 -15.35
N THR A 25 22.20 -4.47 -16.11
CA THR A 25 21.75 -3.97 -17.41
C THR A 25 20.46 -3.16 -17.38
N ASP A 26 19.70 -3.20 -16.28
CA ASP A 26 18.50 -2.35 -16.14
C ASP A 26 18.90 -1.02 -15.49
N PRO A 27 18.95 0.09 -16.23
CA PRO A 27 19.20 1.39 -15.61
C PRO A 27 18.08 1.67 -14.62
N ILE A 28 18.40 1.68 -13.33
CA ILE A 28 17.50 2.19 -12.32
C ILE A 28 17.32 3.67 -12.62
N LEU A 29 16.21 4.02 -13.28
CA LEU A 29 15.86 5.43 -13.45
C LEU A 29 15.55 5.99 -12.07
N THR A 30 16.43 6.84 -11.62
CA THR A 30 16.18 7.62 -10.41
C THR A 30 15.21 8.73 -10.74
N GLN A 31 14.52 9.27 -9.74
CA GLN A 31 13.66 10.43 -9.94
C GLN A 31 14.37 11.62 -10.59
N LYS A 32 15.68 11.69 -10.46
CA LYS A 32 16.54 12.70 -11.09
C LYS A 32 16.66 12.53 -12.59
N ASP A 33 16.53 11.31 -13.08
CA ASP A 33 16.65 10.96 -14.50
C ASP A 33 15.31 11.04 -15.23
N TRP A 34 14.23 11.35 -14.50
CA TRP A 34 12.91 11.52 -15.04
C TRP A 34 12.76 12.93 -15.64
N ASP A 35 12.74 13.01 -16.94
CA ASP A 35 12.56 14.25 -17.70
C ASP A 35 11.11 14.50 -18.15
N GLY A 36 10.15 13.66 -17.71
CA GLY A 36 8.75 13.72 -18.14
C GLY A 36 8.47 13.00 -19.45
N THR A 37 9.49 12.50 -20.13
CA THR A 37 9.31 11.62 -21.29
C THR A 37 9.32 10.18 -20.78
N ALA A 38 8.18 9.48 -20.91
CA ALA A 38 8.03 8.13 -20.42
C ALA A 38 9.00 7.18 -21.11
N THR A 39 10.06 6.80 -20.43
CA THR A 39 10.77 5.58 -20.80
C THR A 39 9.96 4.43 -20.22
N TYR A 40 9.13 3.82 -21.06
CA TYR A 40 8.31 2.69 -20.65
C TYR A 40 9.21 1.49 -20.39
N PHE A 41 9.24 1.04 -19.16
CA PHE A 41 9.72 -0.29 -18.89
C PHE A 41 8.66 -1.28 -19.36
N GLN A 42 8.89 -1.95 -20.44
CA GLN A 42 8.05 -3.07 -20.83
C GLN A 42 8.32 -4.20 -19.82
N SER A 43 7.26 -4.78 -19.29
CA SER A 43 7.32 -5.91 -18.36
C SER A 43 7.69 -7.24 -19.04
N SER A 44 8.16 -7.24 -20.27
CA SER A 44 8.74 -8.42 -20.87
C SER A 44 10.16 -8.56 -20.36
N ASP A 45 10.35 -9.38 -19.33
CA ASP A 45 11.67 -9.91 -19.13
C ASP A 45 12.02 -10.76 -20.37
N GLU A 46 13.28 -10.81 -20.70
CA GLU A 46 13.81 -11.59 -21.83
C GLU A 46 13.54 -13.11 -21.70
N HIS A 47 12.99 -13.55 -20.58
CA HIS A 47 12.72 -14.94 -20.23
C HIS A 47 11.23 -15.32 -20.31
N GLY A 48 10.35 -14.39 -20.66
CA GLY A 48 8.93 -14.68 -20.86
C GLY A 48 8.13 -14.95 -19.60
N PHE A 49 8.67 -14.63 -18.41
CA PHE A 49 7.98 -14.69 -17.13
C PHE A 49 7.55 -13.31 -16.69
N SER A 50 6.34 -12.91 -17.02
CA SER A 50 5.74 -11.68 -16.48
C SER A 50 5.12 -11.95 -15.09
N MET A 51 5.92 -12.45 -14.14
CA MET A 51 5.44 -12.66 -12.76
C MET A 51 5.29 -11.36 -11.97
N TYR A 52 5.78 -10.25 -12.49
CA TYR A 52 5.78 -8.97 -11.79
C TYR A 52 5.11 -7.90 -12.64
N TYR A 53 4.17 -7.18 -12.05
CA TYR A 53 3.63 -5.98 -12.67
C TYR A 53 4.63 -4.84 -12.50
N LYS A 54 4.91 -4.13 -13.59
CA LYS A 54 5.73 -2.94 -13.63
C LYS A 54 4.90 -1.80 -14.25
N PRO A 55 4.69 -0.67 -13.55
CA PRO A 55 3.95 0.46 -14.11
C PRO A 55 4.76 1.12 -15.23
N GLN A 56 4.07 1.84 -16.12
CA GLN A 56 4.74 2.58 -17.20
C GLN A 56 5.60 3.73 -16.67
N VAL A 57 5.26 4.28 -15.50
CA VAL A 57 5.91 5.42 -14.88
C VAL A 57 6.18 5.11 -13.41
N GLY A 58 7.40 5.37 -12.96
CA GLY A 58 7.79 5.16 -11.55
C GLY A 58 7.80 3.70 -11.14
N PHE A 59 7.47 3.46 -9.89
CA PHE A 59 7.54 2.14 -9.25
C PHE A 59 6.22 1.81 -8.55
N VAL A 60 6.02 0.54 -8.28
CA VAL A 60 4.97 0.06 -7.37
C VAL A 60 5.46 0.24 -5.94
N GLY A 61 4.84 1.16 -5.22
CA GLY A 61 5.00 1.29 -3.77
C GLY A 61 3.83 0.63 -3.05
N ASP A 62 4.09 -0.01 -1.93
CA ASP A 62 3.11 -0.52 -0.97
C ASP A 62 1.88 -1.20 -1.61
N PRO A 63 2.00 -2.41 -2.14
CA PRO A 63 0.88 -3.11 -2.76
C PRO A 63 -0.20 -3.46 -1.74
N MET A 64 -1.44 -3.18 -2.10
CA MET A 64 -2.66 -3.37 -1.30
C MET A 64 -3.60 -4.35 -2.01
N PRO A 65 -3.38 -5.66 -1.87
CA PRO A 65 -4.18 -6.67 -2.56
C PRO A 65 -5.59 -6.78 -1.94
N PHE A 66 -6.57 -6.98 -2.81
CA PHE A 66 -7.96 -7.19 -2.45
C PHE A 66 -8.59 -8.23 -3.38
N TYR A 67 -9.27 -9.23 -2.85
CA TYR A 67 -10.10 -10.13 -3.64
C TYR A 67 -11.46 -9.49 -3.89
N ASP A 68 -11.78 -9.22 -5.14
CA ASP A 68 -13.05 -8.63 -5.54
C ASP A 68 -14.12 -9.74 -5.64
N PRO A 69 -15.09 -9.80 -4.71
CA PRO A 69 -16.11 -10.84 -4.73
C PRO A 69 -17.15 -10.65 -5.86
N VAL A 70 -17.21 -9.45 -6.46
CA VAL A 70 -18.11 -9.14 -7.57
C VAL A 70 -17.50 -9.56 -8.89
N ALA A 71 -16.28 -9.11 -9.18
CA ALA A 71 -15.55 -9.45 -10.41
C ALA A 71 -14.91 -10.84 -10.35
N LYS A 72 -14.75 -11.43 -9.16
CA LYS A 72 -14.10 -12.73 -8.90
C LYS A 72 -12.66 -12.77 -9.42
N ASP A 73 -11.94 -11.70 -9.14
CA ASP A 73 -10.53 -11.55 -9.47
C ASP A 73 -9.80 -10.85 -8.32
N PHE A 74 -8.49 -10.70 -8.43
CA PHE A 74 -7.70 -9.89 -7.51
C PHE A 74 -7.53 -8.49 -8.08
N LYS A 75 -7.76 -7.50 -7.26
CA LYS A 75 -7.36 -6.13 -7.48
C LYS A 75 -6.13 -5.86 -6.61
N VAL A 76 -5.11 -5.26 -7.17
CA VAL A 76 -3.96 -4.79 -6.39
C VAL A 76 -3.88 -3.29 -6.59
N MET A 77 -4.29 -2.56 -5.57
CA MET A 77 -4.01 -1.14 -5.49
C MET A 77 -2.55 -0.96 -5.07
N TYR A 78 -1.92 0.12 -5.50
CA TYR A 78 -0.55 0.43 -5.12
C TYR A 78 -0.33 1.94 -5.14
N LEU A 79 0.63 2.39 -4.36
CA LEU A 79 1.10 3.76 -4.42
C LEU A 79 1.98 3.92 -5.66
N GLN A 80 1.62 4.86 -6.54
CA GLN A 80 2.49 5.21 -7.66
C GLN A 80 3.69 5.97 -7.10
N ASP A 81 4.82 5.28 -6.95
CA ASP A 81 6.05 5.89 -6.45
C ASP A 81 6.76 6.64 -7.57
N TYR A 82 6.30 7.85 -7.78
CA TYR A 82 6.85 8.80 -8.72
C TYR A 82 6.65 10.22 -8.19
N ARG A 83 7.69 11.02 -8.25
CA ARG A 83 7.66 12.41 -7.82
C ARG A 83 8.48 13.28 -8.76
N PRO A 84 7.85 14.09 -9.60
CA PRO A 84 8.55 14.90 -10.61
C PRO A 84 9.49 15.96 -10.01
N ASN A 85 9.20 16.39 -8.79
CA ASN A 85 10.03 17.33 -8.05
C ASN A 85 9.70 17.24 -6.55
N PRO A 86 10.57 17.72 -5.64
CA PRO A 86 10.37 17.63 -4.18
C PRO A 86 9.13 18.36 -3.65
N GLU A 87 8.57 19.26 -4.43
CA GLU A 87 7.41 20.06 -4.03
C GLU A 87 6.07 19.49 -4.55
N ALA A 88 6.12 18.48 -5.42
CA ALA A 88 4.93 17.84 -5.94
C ALA A 88 4.21 16.99 -4.88
N THR A 89 2.89 16.91 -4.98
CA THR A 89 2.10 15.88 -4.30
C THR A 89 2.47 14.51 -4.90
N TYR A 90 2.40 13.44 -4.11
CA TYR A 90 2.90 12.14 -4.55
C TYR A 90 2.15 10.96 -3.93
N HIS A 91 2.38 9.80 -4.50
CA HIS A 91 1.77 8.54 -4.14
C HIS A 91 0.25 8.50 -4.39
N PRO A 92 -0.28 8.94 -5.56
CA PRO A 92 -1.65 8.61 -5.91
C PRO A 92 -1.81 7.09 -5.94
N ILE A 93 -3.02 6.61 -5.66
CA ILE A 93 -3.32 5.18 -5.71
C ILE A 93 -3.66 4.80 -7.13
N PHE A 94 -2.88 3.91 -7.69
CA PHE A 94 -3.12 3.21 -8.96
C PHE A 94 -3.61 1.80 -8.67
N GLY A 95 -4.06 1.11 -9.71
CA GLY A 95 -4.51 -0.26 -9.56
C GLY A 95 -4.27 -1.13 -10.78
N VAL A 96 -4.25 -2.43 -10.52
CA VAL A 96 -4.28 -3.49 -11.53
C VAL A 96 -5.29 -4.56 -11.12
N ALA A 97 -5.81 -5.27 -12.12
CA ALA A 97 -6.60 -6.48 -11.93
C ALA A 97 -5.83 -7.71 -12.43
N THR A 98 -5.98 -8.82 -11.75
CA THR A 98 -5.40 -10.10 -12.16
C THR A 98 -6.25 -11.28 -11.70
N LYS A 99 -6.29 -12.35 -12.48
CA LYS A 99 -6.95 -13.61 -12.12
C LYS A 99 -5.97 -14.70 -11.71
N ASP A 100 -4.74 -14.56 -12.13
CA ASP A 100 -3.71 -15.61 -12.05
C ASP A 100 -2.41 -15.17 -11.34
N GLY A 101 -2.31 -13.87 -11.02
CA GLY A 101 -1.09 -13.29 -10.45
C GLY A 101 0.09 -13.20 -11.42
N ALA A 102 -0.15 -13.46 -12.70
CA ALA A 102 0.87 -13.43 -13.74
C ALA A 102 0.51 -12.47 -14.89
N THR A 103 -0.78 -12.36 -15.20
CA THR A 103 -1.31 -11.43 -16.22
C THR A 103 -2.04 -10.30 -15.53
N TYR A 104 -1.69 -9.07 -15.87
CA TYR A 104 -2.23 -7.87 -15.22
C TYR A 104 -2.91 -6.94 -16.23
N GLU A 105 -4.11 -6.48 -15.86
CA GLU A 105 -4.82 -5.40 -16.54
C GLU A 105 -4.64 -4.12 -15.72
N SER A 106 -4.10 -3.06 -16.33
CA SER A 106 -3.99 -1.76 -15.67
C SER A 106 -5.36 -1.12 -15.51
N LEU A 107 -5.67 -0.68 -14.30
CA LEU A 107 -6.86 0.11 -14.00
C LEU A 107 -6.56 1.62 -14.00
N GLY A 108 -5.29 2.01 -14.14
CA GLY A 108 -4.86 3.40 -14.11
C GLY A 108 -4.89 4.00 -12.70
N GLU A 109 -4.95 5.33 -12.66
CA GLU A 109 -5.10 6.08 -11.40
C GLU A 109 -6.53 5.94 -10.88
N LEU A 110 -6.66 5.46 -9.64
CA LEU A 110 -7.93 5.25 -8.96
C LEU A 110 -8.24 6.38 -7.98
N ILE A 111 -7.25 6.78 -7.18
CA ILE A 111 -7.42 7.84 -6.17
C ILE A 111 -6.25 8.81 -6.30
N SER A 112 -6.53 10.02 -6.78
CA SER A 112 -5.54 11.10 -6.90
C SER A 112 -5.11 11.63 -5.54
N CYS A 113 -3.91 12.17 -5.44
CA CYS A 113 -3.52 12.99 -4.30
C CYS A 113 -4.42 14.21 -4.15
N GLY A 114 -4.46 14.78 -2.96
CA GLY A 114 -5.01 16.10 -2.72
C GLY A 114 -4.09 17.21 -3.23
N GLY A 115 -4.57 18.45 -3.14
CA GLY A 115 -3.72 19.62 -3.31
C GLY A 115 -2.66 19.69 -2.21
N ARG A 116 -1.63 20.54 -2.44
CA ARG A 116 -0.48 20.63 -1.54
C ARG A 116 -0.82 20.96 -0.08
N ASP A 117 -1.90 21.72 0.14
CA ASP A 117 -2.35 22.11 1.46
C ASP A 117 -3.43 21.19 2.03
N GLU A 118 -3.87 20.20 1.26
CA GLU A 118 -4.85 19.20 1.71
C GLU A 118 -4.22 18.12 2.58
N GLN A 119 -5.03 17.38 3.29
CA GLN A 119 -4.59 16.35 4.22
C GLN A 119 -3.89 15.19 3.50
N ASP A 120 -4.30 14.87 2.29
CA ASP A 120 -3.75 13.81 1.45
C ASP A 120 -2.89 14.34 0.29
N ALA A 121 -2.11 15.39 0.57
CA ALA A 121 -1.08 15.88 -0.37
C ALA A 121 -0.05 14.78 -0.73
N ALA A 122 0.14 13.83 0.17
CA ALA A 122 0.74 12.54 -0.13
C ALA A 122 -0.17 11.43 0.43
N ILE A 123 -0.31 10.35 -0.31
CA ILE A 123 -1.08 9.20 0.13
C ILE A 123 -0.12 8.13 0.66
N GLY A 124 -0.48 7.49 1.76
CA GLY A 124 0.16 6.29 2.27
C GLY A 124 -0.75 5.08 2.14
N THR A 125 -0.24 3.94 2.54
CA THR A 125 -0.86 2.63 2.44
C THR A 125 -2.26 2.58 3.04
N GLY A 126 -3.05 1.64 2.56
CA GLY A 126 -4.42 1.43 2.98
C GLY A 126 -4.92 0.02 2.73
N GLY A 127 -6.21 -0.15 2.82
CA GLY A 127 -6.89 -1.40 2.54
C GLY A 127 -8.29 -1.17 1.97
N THR A 128 -8.79 -2.18 1.28
CA THR A 128 -10.09 -2.14 0.63
C THR A 128 -11.00 -3.26 1.12
N ILE A 129 -12.28 -2.96 1.25
CA ILE A 129 -13.35 -3.94 1.45
C ILE A 129 -14.52 -3.65 0.51
N TYR A 130 -15.32 -4.68 0.24
CA TYR A 130 -16.63 -4.53 -0.42
C TYR A 130 -17.74 -4.74 0.60
N ASN A 131 -18.68 -3.82 0.66
CA ASN A 131 -19.87 -3.97 1.49
C ASN A 131 -21.06 -4.38 0.61
N PRO A 132 -21.56 -5.62 0.73
CA PRO A 132 -22.68 -6.10 -0.09
C PRO A 132 -24.02 -5.44 0.24
N ALA A 133 -24.16 -4.82 1.41
CA ALA A 133 -25.43 -4.20 1.83
C ALA A 133 -25.73 -2.93 1.02
N ASP A 134 -24.73 -2.10 0.76
CA ASP A 134 -24.84 -0.88 -0.07
C ASP A 134 -24.20 -1.01 -1.46
N LYS A 135 -23.54 -2.16 -1.72
CA LYS A 135 -22.86 -2.49 -2.98
C LYS A 135 -21.76 -1.50 -3.33
N LEU A 136 -21.04 -1.05 -2.32
CA LEU A 136 -19.92 -0.13 -2.46
C LEU A 136 -18.59 -0.79 -2.05
N TYR A 137 -17.55 -0.42 -2.74
CA TYR A 137 -16.17 -0.60 -2.30
C TYR A 137 -15.77 0.57 -1.42
N TYR A 138 -15.05 0.27 -0.35
CA TYR A 138 -14.49 1.26 0.57
C TYR A 138 -12.98 1.05 0.62
N THR A 139 -12.22 2.07 0.28
CA THR A 139 -10.78 2.09 0.48
C THR A 139 -10.46 3.10 1.57
N PHE A 140 -9.95 2.60 2.69
CA PHE A 140 -9.36 3.44 3.72
C PHE A 140 -7.87 3.55 3.46
N TYR A 141 -7.32 4.74 3.54
CA TYR A 141 -5.92 5.02 3.22
C TYR A 141 -5.36 6.10 4.14
N THR A 142 -4.04 6.18 4.22
CA THR A 142 -3.36 7.20 4.99
C THR A 142 -3.27 8.50 4.18
N GLY A 143 -3.84 9.57 4.70
CA GLY A 143 -3.60 10.92 4.19
C GLY A 143 -2.46 11.58 4.94
N ASN A 144 -1.39 11.95 4.22
CA ASN A 144 -0.22 12.63 4.75
C ASN A 144 -0.25 14.11 4.37
N LYS A 145 -0.22 14.99 5.38
CA LYS A 145 -0.18 16.43 5.20
C LYS A 145 1.26 16.91 5.05
N PHE A 146 1.49 17.78 4.08
CA PHE A 146 2.77 18.48 3.97
C PHE A 146 2.90 19.57 5.05
N LYS A 147 4.04 19.57 5.73
CA LYS A 147 4.40 20.60 6.71
C LYS A 147 3.25 20.91 7.69
N PRO A 148 2.71 19.91 8.42
CA PRO A 148 1.67 20.15 9.39
C PRO A 148 2.16 21.09 10.49
N SER A 149 1.31 22.00 10.95
CA SER A 149 1.57 22.78 12.13
C SER A 149 1.49 21.92 13.40
N SER A 150 1.96 22.46 14.52
CA SER A 150 2.06 21.69 15.76
C SER A 150 0.71 21.20 16.33
N ASP A 151 -0.39 21.79 15.92
CA ASP A 151 -1.77 21.45 16.28
C ASP A 151 -2.46 20.52 15.26
N GLN A 152 -1.84 20.29 14.10
CA GLN A 152 -2.40 19.44 13.04
C GLN A 152 -1.89 18.00 13.14
N ASN A 153 -2.68 17.04 12.66
CA ASN A 153 -2.25 15.68 12.44
C ASN A 153 -1.46 15.59 11.13
N ALA A 154 -0.25 15.05 11.19
CA ALA A 154 0.53 14.76 9.99
C ALA A 154 -0.09 13.61 9.20
N GLN A 155 -0.59 12.59 9.92
CA GLN A 155 -1.22 11.41 9.35
C GLN A 155 -2.63 11.21 9.92
N VAL A 156 -3.56 10.92 9.04
CA VAL A 156 -4.94 10.52 9.38
C VAL A 156 -5.40 9.41 8.45
N VAL A 157 -6.37 8.62 8.88
CA VAL A 157 -7.02 7.70 7.97
C VAL A 157 -8.19 8.42 7.29
N MET A 158 -8.21 8.35 5.97
CA MET A 158 -9.25 8.88 5.08
C MET A 158 -9.96 7.74 4.37
N VAL A 159 -11.09 8.02 3.73
CA VAL A 159 -11.86 7.02 2.98
C VAL A 159 -12.31 7.54 1.62
N ALA A 160 -12.24 6.67 0.64
CA ALA A 160 -12.87 6.83 -0.66
C ALA A 160 -13.81 5.64 -0.93
N THR A 161 -14.86 5.87 -1.71
CA THR A 161 -15.84 4.85 -2.08
C THR A 161 -15.99 4.73 -3.58
N SER A 162 -16.35 3.55 -4.06
CA SER A 162 -16.60 3.28 -5.47
C SER A 162 -17.73 2.29 -5.65
N PRO A 163 -18.62 2.47 -6.63
CA PRO A 163 -19.64 1.48 -6.99
C PRO A 163 -19.10 0.40 -7.95
N ASP A 164 -17.97 0.62 -8.61
CA ASP A 164 -17.51 -0.17 -9.74
C ASP A 164 -16.01 -0.51 -9.73
N PHE A 165 -15.31 -0.16 -8.66
CA PHE A 165 -13.87 -0.25 -8.51
C PHE A 165 -13.04 0.61 -9.50
N LYS A 166 -13.68 1.45 -10.30
CA LYS A 166 -13.07 2.32 -11.31
C LYS A 166 -13.22 3.80 -10.97
N THR A 167 -14.41 4.18 -10.57
CA THR A 167 -14.73 5.57 -10.24
C THR A 167 -14.75 5.74 -8.74
N TRP A 168 -13.79 6.48 -8.19
CA TRP A 168 -13.62 6.67 -6.75
C TRP A 168 -14.01 8.08 -6.33
N THR A 169 -14.72 8.18 -5.21
CA THR A 169 -15.13 9.44 -4.60
C THR A 169 -14.56 9.52 -3.19
N LYS A 170 -13.70 10.52 -2.95
CA LYS A 170 -13.15 10.79 -1.62
C LYS A 170 -14.21 11.39 -0.70
N ASN A 171 -14.30 10.89 0.52
CA ASN A 171 -15.05 11.57 1.57
C ASN A 171 -14.16 12.66 2.20
N ARG A 172 -14.39 13.90 1.82
CA ARG A 172 -13.60 15.07 2.26
C ARG A 172 -13.90 15.53 3.70
N THR A 173 -14.85 14.88 4.37
CA THR A 173 -15.25 15.22 5.75
C THR A 173 -14.90 14.14 6.76
N PHE A 174 -14.53 12.96 6.29
CA PHE A 174 -14.11 11.87 7.16
C PHE A 174 -12.59 11.91 7.39
N TYR A 175 -12.20 12.11 8.65
CA TYR A 175 -10.83 12.07 9.11
C TYR A 175 -10.77 11.31 10.44
N LEU A 176 -10.28 10.07 10.42
CA LEU A 176 -10.00 9.34 11.65
C LEU A 176 -8.61 9.74 12.13
N LYS A 177 -8.55 10.40 13.28
CA LYS A 177 -7.35 11.04 13.82
C LYS A 177 -6.85 10.32 15.07
N GLY A 178 -5.55 10.08 15.15
CA GLY A 178 -4.95 9.39 16.28
C GLY A 178 -5.09 10.14 17.61
N ASP A 179 -4.90 11.46 17.59
CA ASP A 179 -4.97 12.30 18.79
C ASP A 179 -6.36 12.31 19.46
N THR A 180 -7.43 12.10 18.69
CA THR A 180 -8.80 11.95 19.25
C THR A 180 -8.91 10.77 20.21
N TYR A 181 -8.07 9.74 20.06
CA TYR A 181 -8.04 8.53 20.86
C TYR A 181 -6.79 8.43 21.76
N GLY A 182 -6.03 9.53 21.87
CA GLY A 182 -4.83 9.59 22.70
C GLY A 182 -3.61 8.87 22.11
N TYR A 183 -3.58 8.71 20.77
CA TYR A 183 -2.43 8.22 20.01
C TYR A 183 -1.67 9.35 19.34
N ASP A 184 -0.53 9.02 18.74
CA ASP A 184 0.34 9.98 18.08
C ASP A 184 -0.32 10.53 16.81
N LYS A 185 -0.21 11.83 16.58
CA LYS A 185 -0.77 12.51 15.40
C LYS A 185 0.15 12.46 14.18
N ASN A 186 1.41 12.06 14.37
CA ASN A 186 2.38 11.92 13.28
C ASN A 186 2.57 10.48 12.82
N ASP A 187 2.11 9.52 13.65
CA ASP A 187 2.19 8.08 13.39
C ASP A 187 0.81 7.46 13.60
N PHE A 188 -0.08 7.60 12.61
CA PHE A 188 -1.42 7.00 12.62
C PHE A 188 -1.80 6.63 11.18
N ARG A 189 -1.45 5.39 10.75
CA ARG A 189 -1.39 5.04 9.33
C ARG A 189 -1.64 3.57 9.05
N ASP A 190 -1.63 3.23 7.76
CA ASP A 190 -1.64 1.90 7.18
C ASP A 190 -2.86 1.07 7.63
N PRO A 191 -4.09 1.57 7.40
CA PRO A 191 -5.29 0.85 7.80
C PRO A 191 -5.38 -0.47 7.02
N PHE A 192 -5.41 -1.58 7.74
CA PHE A 192 -5.69 -2.91 7.21
C PHE A 192 -7.11 -3.31 7.56
N LEU A 193 -7.88 -3.76 6.57
CA LEU A 193 -9.30 -4.06 6.69
C LEU A 193 -9.58 -5.54 6.50
N PHE A 194 -10.46 -6.08 7.33
CA PHE A 194 -10.99 -7.43 7.15
C PHE A 194 -12.39 -7.54 7.75
N GLN A 195 -13.09 -8.59 7.38
CA GLN A 195 -14.38 -8.94 7.94
C GLN A 195 -14.28 -10.31 8.58
N THR A 196 -14.82 -10.46 9.78
CA THR A 196 -14.91 -11.72 10.49
C THR A 196 -16.13 -12.51 10.04
N GLU A 197 -16.19 -13.81 10.37
CA GLU A 197 -17.28 -14.71 9.96
C GLU A 197 -18.67 -14.28 10.47
N ASP A 198 -18.73 -13.57 11.58
CA ASP A 198 -19.95 -12.97 12.14
C ASP A 198 -20.40 -11.69 11.43
N GLY A 199 -19.64 -11.26 10.41
CA GLY A 199 -19.96 -10.12 9.57
C GLY A 199 -19.47 -8.77 10.10
N VAL A 200 -18.73 -8.74 11.22
CA VAL A 200 -18.15 -7.51 11.77
C VAL A 200 -16.97 -7.06 10.92
N TYR A 201 -16.93 -5.79 10.58
CA TYR A 201 -15.78 -5.17 9.91
C TYR A 201 -14.77 -4.68 10.93
N HIS A 202 -13.51 -4.95 10.65
CA HIS A 202 -12.38 -4.58 11.48
C HIS A 202 -11.38 -3.75 10.69
N MET A 203 -10.79 -2.76 11.37
CA MET A 203 -9.70 -1.97 10.82
C MET A 203 -8.56 -1.91 11.83
N LEU A 204 -7.40 -2.43 11.45
CA LEU A 204 -6.18 -2.32 12.23
C LEU A 204 -5.36 -1.14 11.72
N ILE A 205 -4.84 -0.33 12.63
CA ILE A 205 -4.03 0.85 12.30
C ILE A 205 -2.71 0.80 13.06
N ALA A 206 -1.61 1.02 12.34
CA ALA A 206 -0.30 1.20 12.95
C ALA A 206 -0.20 2.61 13.54
N THR A 207 0.21 2.69 14.80
CA THR A 207 0.33 3.95 15.52
C THR A 207 1.40 3.93 16.58
N ARG A 208 1.52 5.02 17.32
CA ARG A 208 2.43 5.17 18.45
C ARG A 208 1.71 5.77 19.66
N LYS A 209 2.10 5.34 20.86
CA LYS A 209 1.68 5.94 22.13
C LYS A 209 2.84 5.91 23.12
N ASN A 210 3.14 7.05 23.74
CA ASN A 210 4.25 7.19 24.69
C ASN A 210 5.60 6.68 24.14
N GLY A 211 5.89 6.98 22.87
CA GLY A 211 7.12 6.58 22.19
C GLY A 211 7.21 5.10 21.78
N LYS A 212 6.16 4.29 22.03
CA LYS A 212 6.11 2.87 21.67
C LYS A 212 5.14 2.62 20.53
N GLY A 213 5.51 1.72 19.61
CA GLY A 213 4.62 1.27 18.53
C GLY A 213 3.41 0.49 19.09
N HIS A 214 2.26 0.70 18.51
CA HIS A 214 1.00 0.03 18.81
C HIS A 214 0.28 -0.33 17.50
N ILE A 215 -0.51 -1.40 17.57
CA ILE A 215 -1.59 -1.66 16.63
C ILE A 215 -2.89 -1.43 17.37
N VAL A 216 -3.77 -0.63 16.79
CA VAL A 216 -5.10 -0.36 17.34
C VAL A 216 -6.17 -0.87 16.41
N GLU A 217 -7.28 -1.28 16.98
CA GLU A 217 -8.42 -1.83 16.25
C GLU A 217 -9.64 -0.92 16.38
N PHE A 218 -10.35 -0.79 15.29
CA PHE A 218 -11.67 -0.17 15.19
C PHE A 218 -12.64 -1.17 14.55
N THR A 219 -13.89 -1.17 15.02
CA THR A 219 -14.98 -1.99 14.50
C THR A 219 -16.21 -1.15 14.21
#